data_f6e4b34ae3cbd05f81943617c2dab77f
#
_entry.id   f6e4b34ae3cbd05f81943617c2dab77f
#
_cell.length_a   1.000
_cell.length_b   1.000
_cell.length_c   1.000
_cell.angle_alpha   90.00
_cell.angle_beta   90.00
_cell.angle_gamma   90.00
#
_symmetry.space_group_name_H-M   'P 1'
#
loop_
_entity.id
_entity.type
_entity.pdbx_description
1 polymer ?
#
loop_
_entity_poly.entity_id
_entity_poly.type
_entity_poly.pdbx_seq_one_letter_code
_entity_poly.pdbx_strand_id
1 'polypeptide(L)'
;WNAPEANAEVFDEEGFFRTGDLFEISPEDTDKKFYKFCGRCKDLIIRGGMNISPEELDNLLSSHPKILEVAVTGYDDDILGEKVGVVAVVAQGETISLDEIIDFLKDKQIAKYKMPEDLRVIDVLPKNPVGKVLRRDLKDLFN
;
A
#
# COMPACT_ATOMS: atom_id res chain seq x y z
N TRP A 1 13.20 20.86 -14.42
CA TRP A 1 13.99 21.91 -15.05
C TRP A 1 13.41 23.29 -14.71
N ASN A 2 14.24 24.19 -14.19
CA ASN A 2 13.89 25.56 -13.81
C ASN A 2 12.72 25.69 -12.81
N ALA A 3 12.72 24.86 -11.76
CA ALA A 3 11.72 24.81 -10.71
C ALA A 3 12.38 24.90 -9.33
N PRO A 4 12.85 26.11 -8.92
CA PRO A 4 13.58 26.29 -7.66
C PRO A 4 12.73 25.95 -6.42
N GLU A 5 11.43 26.24 -6.46
CA GLU A 5 10.50 25.90 -5.37
C GLU A 5 10.38 24.38 -5.19
N ALA A 6 10.20 23.62 -6.27
CA ALA A 6 10.16 22.16 -6.22
C ALA A 6 11.50 21.55 -5.76
N ASN A 7 12.64 22.18 -6.12
CA ASN A 7 13.95 21.74 -5.62
C ASN A 7 14.09 21.98 -4.11
N ALA A 8 13.59 23.10 -3.58
CA ALA A 8 13.63 23.40 -2.16
C ALA A 8 12.79 22.42 -1.31
N GLU A 9 11.75 21.82 -1.89
CA GLU A 9 10.94 20.81 -1.22
C GLU A 9 11.63 19.43 -1.15
N VAL A 10 12.40 19.08 -2.18
CA VAL A 10 12.95 17.72 -2.33
C VAL A 10 14.40 17.57 -1.94
N PHE A 11 15.14 18.67 -1.80
CA PHE A 11 16.51 18.65 -1.26
C PHE A 11 16.52 19.24 0.15
N ASP A 12 17.28 18.59 1.06
CA ASP A 12 17.50 19.14 2.38
C ASP A 12 18.66 20.16 2.40
N GLU A 13 18.94 20.73 3.58
CA GLU A 13 19.98 21.74 3.77
C GLU A 13 21.41 21.22 3.47
N GLU A 14 21.62 19.91 3.55
CA GLU A 14 22.88 19.23 3.26
C GLU A 14 22.99 18.82 1.78
N GLY A 15 21.94 19.02 0.98
CA GLY A 15 21.87 18.70 -0.44
C GLY A 15 21.47 17.26 -0.76
N PHE A 16 20.96 16.48 0.20
CA PHE A 16 20.43 15.15 -0.06
C PHE A 16 19.02 15.24 -0.65
N PHE A 17 18.78 14.39 -1.64
CA PHE A 17 17.46 14.25 -2.26
C PHE A 17 16.54 13.37 -1.42
N ARG A 18 15.39 13.90 -1.03
CA ARG A 18 14.33 13.16 -0.33
C ARG A 18 13.52 12.35 -1.34
N THR A 19 13.77 11.04 -1.38
CA THR A 19 13.08 10.13 -2.32
C THR A 19 11.59 9.99 -2.03
N GLY A 20 11.17 10.24 -0.77
CA GLY A 20 9.85 9.93 -0.28
C GLY A 20 9.61 8.45 -0.02
N ASP A 21 10.65 7.63 -0.12
CA ASP A 21 10.59 6.20 0.18
C ASP A 21 10.98 5.94 1.64
N LEU A 22 10.34 4.96 2.26
CA LEU A 22 10.61 4.50 3.61
C LEU A 22 11.40 3.21 3.58
N PHE A 23 12.42 3.16 4.44
CA PHE A 23 13.26 1.98 4.62
C PHE A 23 13.35 1.61 6.09
N GLU A 24 13.41 0.33 6.36
CA GLU A 24 13.71 -0.26 7.67
C GLU A 24 15.14 -0.77 7.67
N ILE A 25 15.88 -0.50 8.74
CA ILE A 25 17.16 -1.12 9.02
C ILE A 25 16.92 -2.23 10.03
N SER A 26 17.32 -3.47 9.71
CA SER A 26 17.18 -4.57 10.66
C SER A 26 17.91 -4.24 11.96
N PRO A 27 17.30 -4.46 13.13
CA PRO A 27 17.97 -4.29 14.43
C PRO A 27 19.24 -5.15 14.58
N GLU A 28 19.33 -6.25 13.82
CA GLU A 28 20.46 -7.16 13.81
C GLU A 28 21.59 -6.68 12.88
N ASP A 29 21.31 -5.75 11.98
CA ASP A 29 22.30 -5.15 11.07
C ASP A 29 23.05 -3.99 11.75
N THR A 30 24.01 -4.32 12.57
CA THR A 30 24.83 -3.34 13.31
C THR A 30 25.64 -2.41 12.40
N ASP A 31 25.96 -2.86 11.18
CA ASP A 31 26.72 -2.11 10.21
C ASP A 31 25.83 -1.19 9.33
N LYS A 32 24.50 -1.28 9.47
CA LYS A 32 23.50 -0.51 8.71
C LYS A 32 23.71 -0.58 7.20
N LYS A 33 24.01 -1.77 6.68
CA LYS A 33 24.30 -1.99 5.25
C LYS A 33 23.08 -2.41 4.43
N PHE A 34 22.06 -2.96 5.10
CA PHE A 34 20.91 -3.50 4.43
C PHE A 34 19.65 -2.69 4.80
N TYR A 35 18.99 -2.20 3.76
CA TYR A 35 17.76 -1.42 3.88
C TYR A 35 16.63 -2.20 3.23
N LYS A 36 15.61 -2.53 4.01
CA LYS A 36 14.37 -3.11 3.51
C LYS A 36 13.42 -1.98 3.12
N PHE A 37 13.02 -1.94 1.86
CA PHE A 37 11.99 -1.00 1.41
C PHE A 37 10.65 -1.31 2.08
N CYS A 38 10.02 -0.29 2.67
CA CYS A 38 8.76 -0.41 3.42
C CYS A 38 7.58 0.32 2.75
N GLY A 39 7.82 1.02 1.65
CA GLY A 39 6.79 1.77 0.95
C GLY A 39 7.15 3.24 0.78
N ARG A 40 6.16 4.05 0.35
CA ARG A 40 6.31 5.48 0.15
C ARG A 40 5.59 6.27 1.20
N CYS A 41 6.20 7.34 1.72
CA CYS A 41 5.62 8.20 2.74
C CYS A 41 4.19 8.67 2.39
N LYS A 42 3.97 9.07 1.12
CA LYS A 42 2.68 9.58 0.63
C LYS A 42 1.62 8.53 0.33
N ASP A 43 2.03 7.26 0.26
CA ASP A 43 1.14 6.15 -0.07
C ASP A 43 0.74 5.36 1.19
N LEU A 44 1.32 5.71 2.37
CA LEU A 44 0.95 5.08 3.62
C LEU A 44 -0.51 5.32 3.98
N ILE A 45 -1.15 4.28 4.46
CA ILE A 45 -2.49 4.37 5.07
C ILE A 45 -2.32 4.73 6.54
N ILE A 46 -2.93 5.83 6.97
CA ILE A 46 -2.83 6.32 8.36
C ILE A 46 -4.12 5.94 9.09
N ARG A 47 -4.11 4.75 9.69
CA ARG A 47 -5.25 4.19 10.39
C ARG A 47 -5.10 4.32 11.90
N GLY A 48 -5.90 5.19 12.52
CA GLY A 48 -5.85 5.41 13.98
C GLY A 48 -4.46 5.79 14.49
N GLY A 49 -3.68 6.55 13.69
CA GLY A 49 -2.30 6.92 14.00
C GLY A 49 -1.25 5.86 13.68
N MET A 50 -1.65 4.68 13.20
CA MET A 50 -0.73 3.63 12.76
C MET A 50 -0.46 3.74 11.25
N ASN A 51 0.82 3.68 10.88
CA ASN A 51 1.23 3.67 9.48
C ASN A 51 1.19 2.24 8.91
N ILE A 52 0.45 2.05 7.84
CA ILE A 52 0.32 0.77 7.14
C ILE A 52 0.84 0.94 5.72
N SER A 53 1.78 0.08 5.30
CA SER A 53 2.27 0.05 3.93
C SER A 53 1.29 -0.74 3.04
N PRO A 54 0.68 -0.12 2.03
CA PRO A 54 -0.14 -0.84 1.06
C PRO A 54 0.65 -1.91 0.30
N GLU A 55 1.92 -1.63 -0.03
CA GLU A 55 2.79 -2.56 -0.75
C GLU A 55 3.04 -3.86 0.02
N GLU A 56 3.13 -3.80 1.35
CA GLU A 56 3.27 -5.00 2.19
C GLU A 56 2.07 -5.94 1.98
N LEU A 57 0.87 -5.38 2.00
CA LEU A 57 -0.36 -6.14 1.80
C LEU A 57 -0.54 -6.60 0.36
N ASP A 58 -0.19 -5.76 -0.63
CA ASP A 58 -0.21 -6.14 -2.05
C ASP A 58 0.69 -7.37 -2.30
N ASN A 59 1.92 -7.34 -1.78
CA ASN A 59 2.87 -8.43 -1.96
C ASN A 59 2.38 -9.75 -1.37
N LEU A 60 1.71 -9.70 -0.23
CA LEU A 60 1.14 -10.87 0.40
C LEU A 60 -0.07 -11.38 -0.38
N LEU A 61 -1.02 -10.50 -0.68
CA LEU A 61 -2.27 -10.84 -1.37
C LEU A 61 -2.06 -11.30 -2.81
N SER A 62 -1.00 -10.84 -3.49
CA SER A 62 -0.65 -11.31 -4.83
C SER A 62 -0.29 -12.79 -4.88
N SER A 63 0.01 -13.42 -3.74
CA SER A 63 0.23 -14.87 -3.63
C SER A 63 -1.06 -15.68 -3.38
N HIS A 64 -2.22 -15.04 -3.29
CA HIS A 64 -3.49 -15.71 -3.09
C HIS A 64 -3.94 -16.40 -4.39
N PRO A 65 -4.36 -17.71 -4.36
CA PRO A 65 -4.60 -18.51 -5.56
C PRO A 65 -5.72 -18.00 -6.47
N LYS A 66 -6.69 -17.25 -5.94
CA LYS A 66 -7.82 -16.70 -6.71
C LYS A 66 -7.55 -15.29 -7.26
N ILE A 67 -6.48 -14.62 -6.83
CA ILE A 67 -6.19 -13.23 -7.19
C ILE A 67 -5.24 -13.18 -8.37
N LEU A 68 -5.63 -12.47 -9.42
CA LEU A 68 -4.77 -12.17 -10.57
C LEU A 68 -4.00 -10.87 -10.36
N GLU A 69 -4.68 -9.83 -9.88
CA GLU A 69 -4.09 -8.56 -9.54
C GLU A 69 -4.74 -8.00 -8.28
N VAL A 70 -3.98 -7.26 -7.50
CA VAL A 70 -4.46 -6.63 -6.27
C VAL A 70 -3.80 -5.30 -6.05
N ALA A 71 -4.53 -4.39 -5.46
CA ALA A 71 -3.98 -3.15 -4.93
C ALA A 71 -4.72 -2.76 -3.66
N VAL A 72 -3.96 -2.42 -2.63
CA VAL A 72 -4.47 -1.94 -1.34
C VAL A 72 -4.39 -0.43 -1.31
N THR A 73 -5.40 0.23 -0.77
CA THR A 73 -5.46 1.69 -0.62
C THR A 73 -6.11 2.05 0.71
N GLY A 74 -5.78 3.25 1.21
CA GLY A 74 -6.56 3.86 2.27
C GLY A 74 -7.79 4.55 1.69
N TYR A 75 -8.89 4.54 2.42
CA TYR A 75 -10.08 5.36 2.16
C TYR A 75 -10.54 6.04 3.44
N ASP A 76 -11.22 7.16 3.31
CA ASP A 76 -11.52 8.06 4.42
C ASP A 76 -12.48 7.42 5.44
N ASP A 77 -12.21 7.64 6.73
CA ASP A 77 -13.06 7.23 7.84
C ASP A 77 -13.06 8.30 8.94
N ASP A 78 -14.23 8.70 9.40
CA ASP A 78 -14.41 9.81 10.36
C ASP A 78 -13.75 9.56 11.74
N ILE A 79 -13.53 8.31 12.11
CA ILE A 79 -13.00 7.93 13.43
C ILE A 79 -11.52 7.58 13.36
N LEU A 80 -11.12 6.80 12.36
CA LEU A 80 -9.78 6.26 12.24
C LEU A 80 -8.87 7.11 11.33
N GLY A 81 -9.40 8.14 10.68
CA GLY A 81 -8.75 8.87 9.62
C GLY A 81 -8.82 8.11 8.29
N GLU A 82 -8.19 6.94 8.22
CA GLU A 82 -8.33 6.04 7.08
C GLU A 82 -8.60 4.60 7.52
N LYS A 83 -9.26 3.85 6.63
CA LYS A 83 -9.43 2.39 6.67
C LYS A 83 -8.68 1.73 5.52
N VAL A 84 -8.43 0.44 5.65
CA VAL A 84 -7.74 -0.36 4.64
C VAL A 84 -8.76 -0.98 3.69
N GLY A 85 -8.70 -0.59 2.42
CA GLY A 85 -9.50 -1.18 1.34
C GLY A 85 -8.64 -2.03 0.41
N VAL A 86 -9.17 -3.18 0.01
CA VAL A 86 -8.57 -4.07 -0.99
C VAL A 86 -9.35 -3.97 -2.29
N VAL A 87 -8.66 -3.76 -3.40
CA VAL A 87 -9.24 -3.87 -4.74
C VAL A 87 -8.56 -5.04 -5.45
N ALA A 88 -9.35 -6.03 -5.86
CA ALA A 88 -8.84 -7.25 -6.46
C ALA A 88 -9.44 -7.51 -7.85
N VAL A 89 -8.63 -8.06 -8.72
CA VAL A 89 -9.05 -8.73 -9.95
C VAL A 89 -8.90 -10.23 -9.71
N VAL A 90 -9.97 -10.99 -9.86
CA VAL A 90 -9.99 -12.44 -9.61
C VAL A 90 -9.95 -13.24 -10.90
N ALA A 91 -9.53 -14.50 -10.81
CA ALA A 91 -9.52 -15.40 -11.94
C ALA A 91 -10.96 -15.66 -12.45
N GLN A 92 -11.08 -15.93 -13.74
CA GLN A 92 -12.39 -16.14 -14.37
C GLN A 92 -13.15 -17.29 -13.70
N GLY A 93 -14.38 -17.00 -13.27
CA GLY A 93 -15.24 -17.95 -12.56
C GLY A 93 -14.97 -18.07 -11.07
N GLU A 94 -13.96 -17.40 -10.54
CA GLU A 94 -13.69 -17.35 -9.11
C GLU A 94 -14.45 -16.20 -8.45
N THR A 95 -14.72 -16.38 -7.17
CA THR A 95 -15.21 -15.32 -6.27
C THR A 95 -14.33 -15.26 -5.04
N ILE A 96 -14.22 -14.10 -4.44
CA ILE A 96 -13.47 -13.91 -3.20
C ILE A 96 -14.27 -13.01 -2.25
N SER A 97 -14.23 -13.31 -0.98
CA SER A 97 -14.85 -12.51 0.08
C SER A 97 -13.81 -11.80 0.92
N LEU A 98 -14.24 -10.77 1.65
CA LEU A 98 -13.39 -10.08 2.62
C LEU A 98 -12.91 -11.03 3.70
N ASP A 99 -13.77 -11.95 4.17
CA ASP A 99 -13.39 -12.93 5.19
C ASP A 99 -12.28 -13.87 4.70
N GLU A 100 -12.33 -14.33 3.43
CA GLU A 100 -11.25 -15.13 2.83
C GLU A 100 -9.92 -14.36 2.81
N ILE A 101 -9.95 -13.08 2.46
CA ILE A 101 -8.75 -12.21 2.48
C ILE A 101 -8.20 -12.07 3.90
N ILE A 102 -9.08 -11.79 4.87
CA ILE A 102 -8.71 -11.65 6.27
C ILE A 102 -8.09 -12.95 6.81
N ASP A 103 -8.69 -14.10 6.52
CA ASP A 103 -8.17 -15.38 6.98
C ASP A 103 -6.83 -15.70 6.32
N PHE A 104 -6.67 -15.44 5.04
CA PHE A 104 -5.40 -15.56 4.35
C PHE A 104 -4.29 -14.70 4.97
N LEU A 105 -4.59 -13.44 5.31
CA LEU A 105 -3.64 -12.53 5.97
C LEU A 105 -3.31 -12.95 7.42
N LYS A 106 -4.28 -13.53 8.15
CA LYS A 106 -4.03 -14.12 9.48
C LYS A 106 -3.04 -15.27 9.41
N ASP A 107 -3.16 -16.15 8.42
CA ASP A 107 -2.22 -17.25 8.18
C ASP A 107 -0.80 -16.77 7.89
N LYS A 108 -0.67 -15.55 7.32
CA LYS A 108 0.62 -14.84 7.13
C LYS A 108 1.11 -14.10 8.38
N GLN A 109 0.38 -14.20 9.51
CA GLN A 109 0.72 -13.58 10.80
C GLN A 109 0.80 -12.05 10.75
N ILE A 110 0.01 -11.43 9.89
CA ILE A 110 -0.08 -9.97 9.78
C ILE A 110 -0.75 -9.39 11.02
N ALA A 111 -0.23 -8.25 11.49
CA ALA A 111 -0.77 -7.56 12.65
C ALA A 111 -2.23 -7.15 12.43
N LYS A 112 -3.07 -7.34 13.47
CA LYS A 112 -4.52 -7.12 13.41
C LYS A 112 -4.93 -5.73 12.92
N TYR A 113 -4.16 -4.71 13.24
CA TYR A 113 -4.46 -3.33 12.81
C TYR A 113 -4.26 -3.08 11.31
N LYS A 114 -3.56 -4.00 10.61
CA LYS A 114 -3.35 -3.96 9.14
C LYS A 114 -4.43 -4.70 8.35
N MET A 115 -5.38 -5.37 9.02
CA MET A 115 -6.43 -6.13 8.34
C MET A 115 -7.35 -5.18 7.57
N PRO A 116 -7.75 -5.54 6.34
CA PRO A 116 -8.67 -4.73 5.56
C PRO A 116 -10.08 -4.75 6.15
N GLU A 117 -10.79 -3.65 5.94
CA GLU A 117 -12.18 -3.47 6.34
C GLU A 117 -13.17 -3.55 5.17
N ASP A 118 -12.69 -3.42 3.95
CA ASP A 118 -13.55 -3.49 2.76
C ASP A 118 -12.83 -4.11 1.55
N LEU A 119 -13.61 -4.68 0.64
CA LEU A 119 -13.15 -5.32 -0.59
C LEU A 119 -13.98 -4.87 -1.78
N ARG A 120 -13.32 -4.50 -2.86
CA ARG A 120 -13.93 -4.32 -4.17
C ARG A 120 -13.32 -5.31 -5.16
N VAL A 121 -14.17 -6.03 -5.89
CA VAL A 121 -13.75 -6.88 -7.00
C VAL A 121 -14.10 -6.17 -8.30
N ILE A 122 -13.12 -6.00 -9.17
CA ILE A 122 -13.25 -5.30 -10.45
C ILE A 122 -12.59 -6.10 -11.57
N ASP A 123 -12.92 -5.77 -12.81
CA ASP A 123 -12.37 -6.49 -13.98
C ASP A 123 -10.93 -6.09 -14.28
N VAL A 124 -10.55 -4.83 -14.07
CA VAL A 124 -9.23 -4.28 -14.41
C VAL A 124 -8.84 -3.19 -13.43
N LEU A 125 -7.62 -3.25 -12.88
CA LEU A 125 -7.07 -2.17 -12.06
C LEU A 125 -6.74 -0.93 -12.91
N PRO A 126 -7.05 0.29 -12.44
CA PRO A 126 -6.63 1.51 -13.11
C PRO A 126 -5.11 1.63 -13.12
N LYS A 127 -4.52 1.79 -14.30
CA LYS A 127 -3.08 1.88 -14.50
C LYS A 127 -2.72 3.09 -15.36
N ASN A 128 -1.56 3.66 -15.09
CA ASN A 128 -0.99 4.67 -15.98
C ASN A 128 -0.42 4.03 -17.26
N PRO A 129 -0.01 4.82 -18.29
CA PRO A 129 0.52 4.30 -19.54
C PRO A 129 1.74 3.39 -19.43
N VAL A 130 2.48 3.47 -18.30
CA VAL A 130 3.64 2.61 -18.04
C VAL A 130 3.28 1.38 -17.16
N GLY A 131 1.98 1.10 -16.97
CA GLY A 131 1.48 -0.08 -16.28
C GLY A 131 1.45 0.00 -14.74
N LYS A 132 1.76 1.16 -14.14
CA LYS A 132 1.70 1.35 -12.69
C LYS A 132 0.27 1.64 -12.22
N VAL A 133 -0.18 0.94 -11.18
CA VAL A 133 -1.50 1.14 -10.58
C VAL A 133 -1.65 2.56 -10.03
N LEU A 134 -2.77 3.19 -10.36
CA LEU A 134 -3.17 4.51 -9.89
C LEU A 134 -3.97 4.38 -8.59
N ARG A 135 -3.25 4.26 -7.44
CA ARG A 135 -3.91 4.07 -6.12
C ARG A 135 -4.89 5.18 -5.78
N ARG A 136 -4.62 6.42 -6.22
CA ARG A 136 -5.51 7.55 -6.01
C ARG A 136 -6.92 7.28 -6.53
N ASP A 137 -7.02 6.66 -7.71
CA ASP A 137 -8.29 6.40 -8.36
C ASP A 137 -9.05 5.22 -7.71
N LEU A 138 -8.36 4.41 -6.88
CA LEU A 138 -8.97 3.31 -6.13
C LEU A 138 -9.76 3.79 -4.91
N LYS A 139 -9.39 4.93 -4.30
CA LYS A 139 -10.10 5.49 -3.14
C LYS A 139 -11.58 5.75 -3.46
N ASP A 140 -11.88 6.21 -4.66
CA ASP A 140 -13.23 6.53 -5.10
C ASP A 140 -14.17 5.32 -5.15
N LEU A 141 -13.63 4.10 -5.15
CA LEU A 141 -14.42 2.87 -5.12
C LEU A 141 -15.03 2.58 -3.73
N PHE A 142 -14.56 3.26 -2.69
CA PHE A 142 -14.97 3.04 -1.29
C PHE A 142 -15.83 4.19 -0.72
N ASN A 143 -15.98 5.29 -1.48
CA ASN A 143 -16.76 6.48 -1.11
C ASN A 143 -18.23 6.40 -1.58
#